data_40addb8753277923d6da3b028bf8f80b
#
_entry.id   40addb8753277923d6da3b028bf8f80b
#
_cell.length_a   1.000
_cell.length_b   1.000
_cell.length_c   1.000
_cell.angle_alpha   90.00
_cell.angle_beta   90.00
_cell.angle_gamma   90.00
#
_symmetry.space_group_name_H-M   'P 1'
#
loop_
_entity.id
_entity.type
_entity.pdbx_description
1 polymer ?
#
loop_
_entity_poly.entity_id
_entity_poly.type
_entity_poly.pdbx_seq_one_letter_code
_entity_poly.pdbx_strand_id
1 'polypeptide(L)'
;MFLIASTLGYAQEWVGVDKSTPVKIQETLVSSSEEEIIVDVKVGGFFQTSVETPNGKQVVISADNMAAMLTKGAPELPMYPISMIIGDRAEMEVSIVKSNYTDFENIEVAPSKGNFSRQINPADVEFVYGEMYEQDAFYPASQATLDSPYILRDFRAQNLMVYPYAYNPVTKTLRVYTDLRISVKKVSDNGENQKVSRRSDAIKLNVESKAAYERRFINFANQSKYDFLVDEGEMLIICVDEYMDAIQPLVEWKNISGRPTTMVGVSETGTNDAMKTYVQNYYNEHPNFTYLLLVGEYNNLPPYTMSYSVKSDNYYGMLEGDDYYEEVLVGRLSVVSSQDATNQVNKILYYEKEIDETATWLSRAVGVAADEGAGHYGEPDYVHMDYIRDTLMHYTITEMSQHYAYVNNPTAANMITDFNAGASVTNYTNHGSPDGWAVANFSNTHVHQLTNDQKLSFIWSVACNNGQLDYQECFAEAWMRATNEATGEPTGAVGGMFSWISQPWQPPMYGQDEMNAILTEWREGYKHTLGGVSLNGNMFVLDMCPEDAGETHNSW
;
A
#
# COMPACT_ATOMS: atom_id res chain seq x y z
N MET A 1 25.33 -3.29 40.34
CA MET A 1 24.11 -2.48 40.37
C MET A 1 23.55 -2.51 38.96
N PHE A 2 22.71 -3.50 38.67
CA PHE A 2 22.10 -3.65 37.34
C PHE A 2 20.97 -2.64 37.25
N LEU A 3 21.08 -1.65 36.37
CA LEU A 3 19.94 -0.83 35.92
C LEU A 3 19.05 -1.74 35.08
N ILE A 4 17.93 -2.11 35.64
CA ILE A 4 16.80 -2.65 34.87
C ILE A 4 16.23 -1.44 34.13
N ALA A 5 16.56 -1.29 32.85
CA ALA A 5 15.81 -0.44 31.96
C ALA A 5 14.40 -1.04 31.88
N SER A 6 13.43 -0.36 32.48
CA SER A 6 12.03 -0.66 32.27
C SER A 6 11.70 -0.26 30.83
N THR A 7 11.73 -1.22 29.92
CA THR A 7 10.99 -1.10 28.67
C THR A 7 9.52 -0.94 29.06
N LEU A 8 8.98 0.27 28.93
CA LEU A 8 7.54 0.49 28.87
C LEU A 8 7.06 -0.19 27.58
N GLY A 9 6.85 -1.51 27.66
CA GLY A 9 6.24 -2.25 26.58
C GLY A 9 4.84 -1.69 26.36
N TYR A 10 4.51 -1.35 25.16
CA TYR A 10 3.14 -1.20 24.69
C TYR A 10 2.48 -2.58 24.82
N ALA A 11 1.95 -2.88 25.99
CA ALA A 11 1.27 -4.14 26.24
C ALA A 11 -0.15 -4.02 25.71
N GLN A 12 -0.36 -4.48 24.48
CA GLN A 12 -1.70 -4.77 24.00
C GLN A 12 -2.29 -5.91 24.82
N GLU A 13 -3.46 -5.71 25.37
CA GLU A 13 -4.19 -6.72 26.10
C GLU A 13 -5.34 -7.26 25.25
N TRP A 14 -5.37 -8.58 25.03
CA TRP A 14 -6.47 -9.22 24.33
C TRP A 14 -7.68 -9.38 25.25
N VAL A 15 -8.84 -8.89 24.79
CA VAL A 15 -10.14 -9.08 25.42
C VAL A 15 -11.01 -9.92 24.50
N GLY A 16 -11.13 -11.20 24.81
CA GLY A 16 -11.92 -12.15 24.01
C GLY A 16 -13.40 -12.19 24.43
N VAL A 17 -14.29 -12.40 23.47
CA VAL A 17 -15.69 -12.68 23.77
C VAL A 17 -15.84 -14.07 24.37
N ASP A 18 -15.36 -15.10 23.68
CA ASP A 18 -15.45 -16.51 24.09
C ASP A 18 -14.09 -17.21 24.15
N LYS A 19 -12.99 -16.56 23.74
CA LYS A 19 -11.66 -17.15 23.65
C LYS A 19 -10.61 -16.30 24.34
N SER A 20 -9.73 -16.95 25.09
CA SER A 20 -8.61 -16.31 25.77
C SER A 20 -7.43 -15.97 24.87
N THR A 21 -7.42 -16.45 23.63
CA THR A 21 -6.38 -16.20 22.62
C THR A 21 -6.93 -15.37 21.47
N PRO A 22 -6.11 -14.48 20.89
CA PRO A 22 -6.50 -13.68 19.73
C PRO A 22 -7.06 -14.53 18.58
N VAL A 23 -8.09 -14.02 17.93
CA VAL A 23 -8.73 -14.64 16.77
C VAL A 23 -8.94 -13.56 15.71
N LYS A 24 -8.40 -13.78 14.53
CA LYS A 24 -8.64 -12.87 13.39
C LYS A 24 -10.12 -12.82 13.04
N ILE A 25 -10.55 -11.69 12.47
CA ILE A 25 -11.86 -11.56 11.85
C ILE A 25 -12.05 -12.65 10.80
N GLN A 26 -13.27 -13.20 10.72
CA GLN A 26 -13.63 -14.19 9.72
C GLN A 26 -14.77 -13.64 8.87
N GLU A 27 -14.51 -13.52 7.59
CA GLU A 27 -15.52 -13.22 6.58
C GLU A 27 -15.88 -14.47 5.79
N THR A 28 -17.12 -14.58 5.36
CA THR A 28 -17.58 -15.71 4.55
C THR A 28 -18.61 -15.24 3.56
N LEU A 29 -18.36 -15.45 2.27
CA LEU A 29 -19.35 -15.26 1.24
C LEU A 29 -20.43 -16.36 1.36
N VAL A 30 -21.65 -15.97 1.69
CA VAL A 30 -22.78 -16.91 1.81
C VAL A 30 -23.43 -17.15 0.45
N SER A 31 -23.68 -16.08 -0.29
CA SER A 31 -24.20 -16.12 -1.66
C SER A 31 -23.81 -14.89 -2.44
N SER A 32 -23.69 -15.03 -3.76
CA SER A 32 -23.44 -13.91 -4.67
C SER A 32 -24.24 -14.11 -5.96
N SER A 33 -24.99 -13.10 -6.33
CA SER A 33 -25.70 -12.97 -7.60
C SER A 33 -25.67 -11.51 -8.06
N GLU A 34 -26.15 -11.22 -9.26
CA GLU A 34 -26.30 -9.84 -9.75
C GLU A 34 -27.28 -9.00 -8.92
N GLU A 35 -28.24 -9.65 -8.23
CA GLU A 35 -29.30 -8.98 -7.47
C GLU A 35 -28.95 -8.83 -5.98
N GLU A 36 -28.17 -9.76 -5.40
CA GLU A 36 -27.88 -9.75 -3.97
C GLU A 36 -26.58 -10.50 -3.65
N ILE A 37 -25.79 -9.92 -2.76
CA ILE A 37 -24.58 -10.50 -2.18
C ILE A 37 -24.78 -10.58 -0.66
N ILE A 38 -24.58 -11.77 -0.07
CA ILE A 38 -24.70 -11.99 1.37
C ILE A 38 -23.36 -12.41 1.94
N VAL A 39 -22.93 -11.69 2.98
CA VAL A 39 -21.66 -11.94 3.68
C VAL A 39 -21.92 -12.13 5.17
N ASP A 40 -21.28 -13.14 5.75
CA ASP A 40 -21.19 -13.34 7.20
C ASP A 40 -19.86 -12.80 7.71
N VAL A 41 -19.89 -12.04 8.81
CA VAL A 41 -18.70 -11.53 9.50
C VAL A 41 -18.73 -11.94 10.95
N LYS A 42 -17.62 -12.53 11.44
CA LYS A 42 -17.48 -12.98 12.84
C LYS A 42 -16.25 -12.35 13.49
N VAL A 43 -16.45 -11.85 14.70
CA VAL A 43 -15.42 -11.22 15.52
C VAL A 43 -15.31 -11.91 16.87
N GLY A 44 -14.09 -12.25 17.29
CA GLY A 44 -13.83 -13.02 18.52
C GLY A 44 -13.40 -12.19 19.73
N GLY A 45 -13.11 -10.90 19.55
CA GLY A 45 -12.63 -10.00 20.60
C GLY A 45 -11.90 -8.79 20.03
N PHE A 46 -11.13 -8.12 20.85
CA PHE A 46 -10.36 -6.93 20.50
C PHE A 46 -9.08 -6.81 21.33
N PHE A 47 -8.13 -6.03 20.87
CA PHE A 47 -7.01 -5.57 21.68
C PHE A 47 -7.34 -4.21 22.31
N GLN A 48 -6.85 -3.98 23.50
CA GLN A 48 -6.87 -2.66 24.14
C GLN A 48 -5.46 -2.20 24.50
N THR A 49 -5.15 -0.96 24.17
CA THR A 49 -3.90 -0.28 24.53
C THR A 49 -4.20 0.90 25.41
N SER A 50 -3.58 0.96 26.59
CA SER A 50 -3.80 2.10 27.51
C SER A 50 -3.09 3.36 27.03
N VAL A 51 -3.80 4.48 27.06
CA VAL A 51 -3.29 5.82 26.72
C VAL A 51 -3.68 6.85 27.80
N GLU A 52 -2.81 7.82 28.03
CA GLU A 52 -3.11 8.95 28.91
C GLU A 52 -3.78 10.07 28.11
N THR A 53 -4.93 10.53 28.57
CA THR A 53 -5.72 11.60 27.95
C THR A 53 -5.99 12.73 28.94
N PRO A 54 -6.48 13.90 28.52
CA PRO A 54 -6.93 14.95 29.44
C PRO A 54 -8.00 14.50 30.43
N ASN A 55 -8.78 13.46 30.09
CA ASN A 55 -9.82 12.89 30.96
C ASN A 55 -9.31 11.71 31.82
N GLY A 56 -7.99 11.48 31.85
CA GLY A 56 -7.36 10.38 32.57
C GLY A 56 -7.01 9.19 31.67
N LYS A 57 -6.75 8.03 32.28
CA LYS A 57 -6.37 6.82 31.56
C LYS A 57 -7.55 6.25 30.79
N GLN A 58 -7.38 6.10 29.49
CA GLN A 58 -8.35 5.51 28.56
C GLN A 58 -7.71 4.42 27.71
N VAL A 59 -8.45 3.82 26.78
CA VAL A 59 -7.95 2.77 25.89
C VAL A 59 -8.20 3.11 24.43
N VAL A 60 -7.26 2.76 23.57
CA VAL A 60 -7.45 2.61 22.12
C VAL A 60 -7.84 1.17 21.85
N ILE A 61 -8.86 0.97 21.01
CA ILE A 61 -9.35 -0.35 20.60
C ILE A 61 -8.78 -0.67 19.23
N SER A 62 -8.19 -1.86 19.09
CA SER A 62 -7.67 -2.35 17.81
C SER A 62 -8.04 -3.82 17.59
N ALA A 63 -7.91 -4.31 16.36
CA ALA A 63 -8.12 -5.71 16.03
C ALA A 63 -7.28 -6.09 14.80
N ASP A 64 -6.80 -7.33 14.75
CA ASP A 64 -5.96 -7.82 13.65
C ASP A 64 -6.69 -7.69 12.30
N ASN A 65 -5.99 -7.20 11.30
CA ASN A 65 -6.45 -6.98 9.92
C ASN A 65 -7.64 -5.99 9.81
N MET A 66 -7.79 -5.07 10.75
CA MET A 66 -8.79 -4.01 10.70
C MET A 66 -8.13 -2.64 10.67
N ALA A 67 -8.74 -1.69 9.98
CA ALA A 67 -8.31 -0.30 9.97
C ALA A 67 -8.91 0.48 11.14
N ALA A 68 -8.18 1.45 11.66
CA ALA A 68 -8.71 2.40 12.62
C ALA A 68 -9.56 3.46 11.92
N MET A 69 -10.70 3.81 12.50
CA MET A 69 -11.49 4.96 12.07
C MET A 69 -10.79 6.25 12.50
N LEU A 70 -10.28 7.02 11.53
CA LEU A 70 -9.46 8.21 11.77
C LEU A 70 -10.27 9.51 11.84
N THR A 71 -11.54 9.44 12.20
CA THR A 71 -12.39 10.62 12.38
C THR A 71 -11.99 11.36 13.66
N LYS A 72 -11.35 12.52 13.51
CA LYS A 72 -10.86 13.32 14.65
C LYS A 72 -11.97 13.62 15.66
N GLY A 73 -11.71 13.28 16.91
CA GLY A 73 -12.63 13.52 18.02
C GLY A 73 -13.74 12.49 18.19
N ALA A 74 -13.88 11.54 17.28
CA ALA A 74 -14.74 10.37 17.45
C ALA A 74 -14.03 9.27 18.27
N PRO A 75 -14.74 8.32 18.89
CA PRO A 75 -14.12 7.14 19.48
C PRO A 75 -13.28 6.39 18.45
N GLU A 76 -12.02 6.09 18.76
CA GLU A 76 -11.15 5.33 17.86
C GLU A 76 -11.49 3.86 17.92
N LEU A 77 -12.11 3.37 16.86
CA LEU A 77 -12.63 2.00 16.76
C LEU A 77 -12.18 1.36 15.46
N PRO A 78 -11.99 0.03 15.43
CA PRO A 78 -11.66 -0.69 14.21
C PRO A 78 -12.84 -0.80 13.24
N MET A 79 -12.55 -0.75 11.94
CA MET A 79 -13.46 -1.05 10.83
C MET A 79 -12.83 -2.07 9.88
N TYR A 80 -13.68 -2.76 9.10
CA TYR A 80 -13.23 -3.79 8.17
C TYR A 80 -13.86 -3.63 6.79
N PRO A 81 -13.08 -3.32 5.74
CA PRO A 81 -13.57 -3.24 4.38
C PRO A 81 -13.65 -4.63 3.74
N ILE A 82 -14.72 -4.90 2.99
CA ILE A 82 -14.88 -6.10 2.16
C ILE A 82 -15.21 -5.65 0.75
N SER A 83 -14.28 -5.87 -0.17
CA SER A 83 -14.48 -5.51 -1.56
C SER A 83 -15.24 -6.61 -2.31
N MET A 84 -16.20 -6.20 -3.15
CA MET A 84 -17.04 -7.11 -3.92
C MET A 84 -17.35 -6.58 -5.31
N ILE A 85 -17.35 -7.48 -6.28
CA ILE A 85 -17.80 -7.18 -7.66
C ILE A 85 -19.30 -7.01 -7.65
N ILE A 86 -19.76 -5.94 -8.29
CA ILE A 86 -21.19 -5.61 -8.47
C ILE A 86 -21.50 -5.44 -9.97
N GLY A 87 -22.77 -5.39 -10.33
CA GLY A 87 -23.19 -5.16 -11.73
C GLY A 87 -22.69 -3.80 -12.25
N ASP A 88 -22.33 -3.74 -13.55
CA ASP A 88 -21.73 -2.56 -14.20
C ASP A 88 -22.54 -1.27 -14.02
N ARG A 89 -23.84 -1.37 -13.78
CA ARG A 89 -24.75 -0.23 -13.61
C ARG A 89 -25.51 -0.26 -12.29
N ALA A 90 -25.29 -1.29 -11.46
CA ALA A 90 -26.09 -1.51 -10.27
C ALA A 90 -25.91 -0.38 -9.24
N GLU A 91 -27.02 0.08 -8.68
CA GLU A 91 -27.06 0.83 -7.43
C GLU A 91 -27.35 -0.18 -6.31
N MET A 92 -26.50 -0.22 -5.29
CA MET A 92 -26.57 -1.20 -4.21
C MET A 92 -26.99 -0.54 -2.91
N GLU A 93 -27.74 -1.29 -2.08
CA GLU A 93 -28.14 -0.89 -0.72
C GLU A 93 -27.73 -1.99 0.27
N VAL A 94 -27.22 -1.56 1.43
CA VAL A 94 -26.80 -2.47 2.50
C VAL A 94 -27.87 -2.60 3.58
N SER A 95 -28.07 -3.81 4.09
CA SER A 95 -28.95 -4.08 5.23
C SER A 95 -28.40 -5.18 6.13
N ILE A 96 -28.69 -5.08 7.43
CA ILE A 96 -28.28 -6.08 8.42
C ILE A 96 -29.40 -7.12 8.55
N VAL A 97 -29.09 -8.36 8.17
CA VAL A 97 -30.04 -9.50 8.24
C VAL A 97 -30.01 -10.15 9.62
N LYS A 98 -28.80 -10.22 10.24
CA LYS A 98 -28.60 -10.78 11.58
C LYS A 98 -27.51 -10.01 12.30
N SER A 99 -27.71 -9.76 13.59
CA SER A 99 -26.75 -9.07 14.44
C SER A 99 -26.78 -9.66 15.85
N ASN A 100 -25.71 -10.36 16.23
CA ASN A 100 -25.47 -10.78 17.60
C ASN A 100 -24.32 -9.94 18.18
N TYR A 101 -24.40 -9.62 19.45
CA TYR A 101 -23.37 -8.80 20.10
C TYR A 101 -23.14 -9.20 21.56
N THR A 102 -22.01 -8.71 22.09
CA THR A 102 -21.65 -8.75 23.52
C THR A 102 -21.27 -7.34 23.95
N ASP A 103 -21.79 -6.88 25.07
CA ASP A 103 -21.48 -5.58 25.66
C ASP A 103 -20.39 -5.74 26.74
N PHE A 104 -19.40 -4.86 26.70
CA PHE A 104 -18.34 -4.73 27.68
C PHE A 104 -18.51 -3.38 28.39
N GLU A 105 -18.81 -3.45 29.70
CA GLU A 105 -19.07 -2.27 30.52
C GLU A 105 -17.77 -1.69 31.13
N ASN A 106 -17.81 -0.41 31.48
CA ASN A 106 -16.72 0.34 32.09
C ASN A 106 -15.45 0.42 31.20
N ILE A 107 -15.62 0.43 29.90
CA ILE A 107 -14.56 0.71 28.93
C ILE A 107 -14.59 2.21 28.62
N GLU A 108 -13.45 2.88 28.77
CA GLU A 108 -13.30 4.29 28.40
C GLU A 108 -12.44 4.39 27.13
N VAL A 109 -13.08 4.48 25.97
CA VAL A 109 -12.39 4.56 24.67
C VAL A 109 -11.87 5.99 24.46
N ALA A 110 -10.61 6.14 24.06
CA ALA A 110 -10.00 7.40 23.70
C ALA A 110 -10.54 7.92 22.35
N PRO A 111 -10.62 9.24 22.14
CA PRO A 111 -10.95 9.77 20.83
C PRO A 111 -9.78 9.62 19.85
N SER A 112 -10.10 9.42 18.58
CA SER A 112 -9.12 9.47 17.50
C SER A 112 -8.51 10.88 17.39
N LYS A 113 -7.20 10.94 17.23
CA LYS A 113 -6.47 12.16 16.91
C LYS A 113 -6.68 12.61 15.45
N GLY A 114 -7.27 11.75 14.62
CA GLY A 114 -7.48 11.95 13.20
C GLY A 114 -6.29 11.55 12.34
N ASN A 115 -6.43 11.72 11.03
CA ASN A 115 -5.34 11.55 10.08
C ASN A 115 -4.48 12.82 10.05
N PHE A 116 -3.17 12.69 10.24
CA PHE A 116 -2.22 13.81 10.23
C PHE A 116 -0.84 13.39 9.75
N SER A 117 -0.09 14.36 9.21
CA SER A 117 1.23 14.14 8.63
C SER A 117 2.26 13.59 9.61
N ARG A 118 3.13 12.69 9.16
CA ARG A 118 4.32 12.18 9.87
C ARG A 118 5.32 13.27 10.28
N GLN A 119 5.22 14.48 9.74
CA GLN A 119 6.01 15.63 10.21
C GLN A 119 5.61 16.12 11.61
N ILE A 120 4.43 15.72 12.09
CA ILE A 120 3.90 16.09 13.39
C ILE A 120 4.11 14.90 14.34
N ASN A 121 4.81 15.14 15.45
CA ASN A 121 4.95 14.09 16.46
C ASN A 121 3.55 13.76 17.05
N PRO A 122 3.11 12.51 17.05
CA PRO A 122 1.82 12.10 17.63
C PRO A 122 1.63 12.49 19.08
N ALA A 123 2.72 12.61 19.85
CA ALA A 123 2.66 13.07 21.24
C ALA A 123 2.23 14.54 21.37
N ASP A 124 2.49 15.36 20.35
CA ASP A 124 2.14 16.79 20.34
C ASP A 124 0.70 17.04 19.85
N VAL A 125 0.03 16.01 19.30
CA VAL A 125 -1.38 16.10 18.90
C VAL A 125 -2.27 15.85 20.11
N GLU A 126 -3.05 16.85 20.50
CA GLU A 126 -3.96 16.75 21.63
C GLU A 126 -5.17 15.86 21.32
N PHE A 127 -5.63 15.11 22.33
CA PHE A 127 -6.91 14.44 22.28
C PHE A 127 -8.05 15.47 22.37
N VAL A 128 -8.92 15.49 21.37
CA VAL A 128 -10.10 16.35 21.31
C VAL A 128 -11.34 15.46 21.36
N TYR A 129 -12.30 15.79 22.23
CA TYR A 129 -13.56 15.07 22.34
C TYR A 129 -14.62 15.77 21.50
N GLY A 130 -15.13 15.09 20.48
CA GLY A 130 -16.22 15.60 19.64
C GLY A 130 -17.59 15.43 20.30
N GLU A 131 -18.61 15.99 19.65
CA GLU A 131 -19.99 16.02 20.16
C GLU A 131 -20.56 14.63 20.48
N MET A 132 -20.09 13.58 19.81
CA MET A 132 -20.52 12.21 20.06
C MET A 132 -20.20 11.71 21.47
N TYR A 133 -19.21 12.30 22.17
CA TYR A 133 -18.91 11.95 23.55
C TYR A 133 -19.93 12.48 24.57
N GLU A 134 -20.79 13.39 24.17
CA GLU A 134 -21.88 13.94 24.99
C GLU A 134 -23.22 13.23 24.73
N GLN A 135 -23.27 12.34 23.74
CA GLN A 135 -24.50 11.66 23.31
C GLN A 135 -24.64 10.28 23.97
N ASP A 136 -25.82 10.00 24.54
CA ASP A 136 -26.18 8.65 25.01
C ASP A 136 -26.62 7.80 23.81
N ALA A 137 -25.66 7.46 22.94
CA ALA A 137 -25.86 6.70 21.73
C ALA A 137 -24.59 5.93 21.37
N PHE A 138 -24.76 4.81 20.66
CA PHE A 138 -23.64 4.06 20.12
C PHE A 138 -23.07 4.74 18.86
N TYR A 139 -21.75 4.89 18.80
CA TYR A 139 -21.00 5.34 17.64
C TYR A 139 -20.05 4.22 17.15
N PRO A 140 -19.97 3.92 15.84
CA PRO A 140 -20.86 4.43 14.80
C PRO A 140 -22.28 3.88 14.95
N ALA A 141 -23.26 4.63 14.43
CA ALA A 141 -24.67 4.24 14.53
C ALA A 141 -25.04 3.07 13.60
N SER A 142 -24.32 2.93 12.49
CA SER A 142 -24.49 1.86 11.51
C SER A 142 -23.49 0.73 11.74
N GLN A 143 -23.89 -0.52 11.54
CA GLN A 143 -23.02 -1.70 11.59
C GLN A 143 -22.31 -1.96 10.26
N ALA A 144 -22.83 -1.39 9.17
CA ALA A 144 -22.21 -1.44 7.86
C ALA A 144 -22.71 -0.28 6.98
N THR A 145 -21.84 0.17 6.07
CA THR A 145 -22.14 1.13 5.01
C THR A 145 -21.52 0.66 3.71
N LEU A 146 -21.94 1.23 2.59
CA LEU A 146 -21.27 1.07 1.31
C LEU A 146 -20.47 2.34 1.00
N ASP A 147 -19.25 2.17 0.56
CA ASP A 147 -18.47 3.25 0.00
C ASP A 147 -18.86 3.52 -1.46
N SER A 148 -18.28 4.53 -2.12
CA SER A 148 -18.52 4.80 -3.54
C SER A 148 -18.07 3.63 -4.42
N PRO A 149 -18.84 3.26 -5.46
CA PRO A 149 -18.40 2.24 -6.40
C PRO A 149 -17.16 2.70 -7.18
N TYR A 150 -16.27 1.76 -7.48
CA TYR A 150 -15.07 2.00 -8.27
C TYR A 150 -14.94 0.99 -9.41
N ILE A 151 -14.07 1.28 -10.36
CA ILE A 151 -13.75 0.37 -11.47
C ILE A 151 -12.29 -0.05 -11.32
N LEU A 152 -12.05 -1.35 -11.33
CA LEU A 152 -10.73 -1.92 -11.42
C LEU A 152 -10.70 -2.75 -12.70
N ARG A 153 -10.22 -2.14 -13.76
CA ARG A 153 -10.03 -2.66 -15.13
C ARG A 153 -11.26 -3.40 -15.68
N ASP A 154 -11.45 -4.67 -15.33
CA ASP A 154 -12.48 -5.52 -15.93
C ASP A 154 -13.79 -5.52 -15.13
N PHE A 155 -13.74 -5.14 -13.87
CA PHE A 155 -14.87 -5.22 -12.95
C PHE A 155 -15.19 -3.88 -12.31
N ARG A 156 -16.49 -3.63 -12.17
CA ARG A 156 -16.99 -2.61 -11.27
C ARG A 156 -17.22 -3.23 -9.90
N ALA A 157 -16.74 -2.58 -8.87
CA ALA A 157 -16.73 -3.08 -7.52
C ALA A 157 -17.19 -2.02 -6.51
N GLN A 158 -17.42 -2.45 -5.28
CA GLN A 158 -17.80 -1.56 -4.17
C GLN A 158 -17.31 -2.14 -2.85
N ASN A 159 -16.83 -1.29 -1.95
CA ASN A 159 -16.43 -1.68 -0.62
C ASN A 159 -17.62 -1.65 0.33
N LEU A 160 -17.85 -2.76 1.01
CA LEU A 160 -18.72 -2.88 2.17
C LEU A 160 -17.87 -2.57 3.41
N MET A 161 -18.09 -1.41 4.02
CA MET A 161 -17.43 -1.00 5.25
C MET A 161 -18.19 -1.59 6.44
N VAL A 162 -17.59 -2.52 7.17
CA VAL A 162 -18.17 -3.18 8.33
C VAL A 162 -17.64 -2.57 9.61
N TYR A 163 -18.52 -2.22 10.55
CA TYR A 163 -18.20 -1.63 11.85
C TYR A 163 -18.59 -2.61 12.96
N PRO A 164 -17.70 -3.57 13.28
CA PRO A 164 -18.04 -4.61 14.26
C PRO A 164 -17.93 -4.13 15.71
N TYR A 165 -17.51 -2.89 15.94
CA TYR A 165 -17.43 -2.27 17.26
C TYR A 165 -18.23 -0.98 17.28
N ALA A 166 -18.98 -0.76 18.37
CA ALA A 166 -19.66 0.49 18.62
C ALA A 166 -19.51 0.88 20.10
N TYR A 167 -19.29 2.15 20.36
CA TYR A 167 -19.06 2.67 21.69
C TYR A 167 -20.10 3.69 22.10
N ASN A 168 -20.66 3.54 23.31
CA ASN A 168 -21.49 4.55 23.94
C ASN A 168 -20.68 5.24 25.08
N PRO A 169 -20.25 6.50 24.92
CA PRO A 169 -19.39 7.18 25.86
C PRO A 169 -20.08 7.56 27.16
N VAL A 170 -21.41 7.75 27.16
CA VAL A 170 -22.18 8.10 28.37
C VAL A 170 -22.31 6.90 29.30
N THR A 171 -22.62 5.74 28.74
CA THR A 171 -22.71 4.49 29.52
C THR A 171 -21.37 3.78 29.66
N LYS A 172 -20.30 4.26 28.97
CA LYS A 172 -18.96 3.63 28.90
C LYS A 172 -19.04 2.17 28.50
N THR A 173 -19.87 1.88 27.50
CA THR A 173 -20.14 0.53 27.00
C THR A 173 -19.57 0.36 25.63
N LEU A 174 -18.63 -0.58 25.45
CA LEU A 174 -18.16 -1.05 24.16
C LEU A 174 -18.99 -2.25 23.73
N ARG A 175 -19.69 -2.12 22.62
CA ARG A 175 -20.45 -3.22 22.00
C ARG A 175 -19.60 -3.87 20.92
N VAL A 176 -19.45 -5.19 20.99
CA VAL A 176 -18.78 -6.01 19.98
C VAL A 176 -19.85 -6.85 19.26
N TYR A 177 -20.06 -6.60 17.97
CA TYR A 177 -20.94 -7.41 17.14
C TYR A 177 -20.22 -8.69 16.73
N THR A 178 -20.55 -9.78 17.38
CA THR A 178 -19.81 -11.06 17.29
C THR A 178 -20.14 -11.89 16.06
N ASP A 179 -21.35 -11.67 15.49
CA ASP A 179 -21.85 -12.42 14.33
C ASP A 179 -22.85 -11.54 13.57
N LEU A 180 -22.40 -11.02 12.44
CA LEU A 180 -23.19 -10.19 11.53
C LEU A 180 -23.46 -10.97 10.25
N ARG A 181 -24.71 -10.95 9.77
CA ARG A 181 -25.06 -11.30 8.40
C ARG A 181 -25.54 -10.04 7.69
N ILE A 182 -24.86 -9.70 6.61
CA ILE A 182 -25.05 -8.46 5.87
C ILE A 182 -25.50 -8.81 4.45
N SER A 183 -26.58 -8.16 3.99
CA SER A 183 -27.07 -8.23 2.62
C SER A 183 -26.75 -6.93 1.90
N VAL A 184 -26.11 -7.04 0.74
CA VAL A 184 -25.89 -5.95 -0.22
C VAL A 184 -26.74 -6.25 -1.44
N LYS A 185 -27.80 -5.46 -1.64
CA LYS A 185 -28.85 -5.72 -2.62
C LYS A 185 -28.93 -4.63 -3.68
N LYS A 186 -29.08 -5.04 -4.93
CA LYS A 186 -29.36 -4.14 -6.04
C LYS A 186 -30.75 -3.51 -5.90
N VAL A 187 -30.81 -2.19 -6.01
CA VAL A 187 -32.05 -1.41 -5.95
C VAL A 187 -32.41 -0.77 -7.28
N SER A 188 -31.43 -0.48 -8.14
CA SER A 188 -31.67 0.06 -9.47
C SER A 188 -30.47 -0.20 -10.42
N ASP A 189 -30.61 0.22 -11.70
CA ASP A 189 -29.53 0.27 -12.70
C ASP A 189 -29.01 1.70 -12.91
N ASN A 190 -29.13 2.58 -11.92
CA ASN A 190 -28.73 3.98 -11.99
C ASN A 190 -27.59 4.30 -11.00
N GLY A 191 -26.74 3.32 -10.69
CA GLY A 191 -25.58 3.51 -9.81
C GLY A 191 -24.61 4.56 -10.33
N GLU A 192 -23.84 5.13 -9.42
CA GLU A 192 -22.74 6.04 -9.72
C GLU A 192 -21.57 5.28 -10.37
N ASN A 193 -20.64 5.98 -11.00
CA ASN A 193 -19.42 5.42 -11.60
C ASN A 193 -19.67 4.12 -12.38
N GLN A 194 -20.58 4.20 -13.40
CA GLN A 194 -20.98 3.05 -14.19
C GLN A 194 -19.87 2.61 -15.13
N LYS A 195 -19.62 1.30 -15.20
CA LYS A 195 -18.73 0.74 -16.21
C LYS A 195 -19.45 0.67 -17.57
N VAL A 196 -19.01 1.52 -18.50
CA VAL A 196 -19.63 1.64 -19.84
C VAL A 196 -18.72 1.13 -20.94
N SER A 197 -17.44 0.94 -20.67
CA SER A 197 -16.48 0.43 -21.64
C SER A 197 -16.74 -1.05 -21.92
N ARG A 198 -16.81 -1.40 -23.19
CA ARG A 198 -16.89 -2.80 -23.63
C ARG A 198 -15.52 -3.25 -24.10
N ARG A 199 -14.66 -3.60 -23.18
CA ARG A 199 -13.52 -4.45 -23.53
C ARG A 199 -14.08 -5.83 -23.88
N SER A 200 -13.71 -6.37 -25.02
CA SER A 200 -14.26 -7.56 -25.71
C SER A 200 -14.91 -8.63 -24.81
N ASP A 201 -15.94 -9.30 -25.33
CA ASP A 201 -16.75 -10.33 -24.64
C ASP A 201 -15.95 -11.54 -24.06
N ALA A 202 -14.65 -11.60 -24.32
CA ALA A 202 -13.73 -12.57 -23.72
C ALA A 202 -12.74 -11.82 -22.83
N ILE A 203 -12.96 -11.86 -21.54
CA ILE A 203 -12.01 -11.32 -20.55
C ILE A 203 -10.70 -12.12 -20.68
N LYS A 204 -9.68 -11.47 -21.23
CA LYS A 204 -8.31 -11.96 -21.17
C LYS A 204 -7.67 -11.36 -19.92
N LEU A 205 -7.50 -12.15 -18.89
CA LEU A 205 -6.80 -11.72 -17.70
C LEU A 205 -5.29 -11.81 -17.92
N ASN A 206 -4.57 -10.76 -17.56
CA ASN A 206 -3.14 -10.89 -17.33
C ASN A 206 -2.86 -11.42 -15.92
N VAL A 207 -1.63 -11.88 -15.67
CA VAL A 207 -1.20 -12.48 -14.40
C VAL A 207 -1.49 -11.53 -13.23
N GLU A 208 -1.16 -10.25 -13.38
CA GLU A 208 -1.29 -9.26 -12.30
C GLU A 208 -2.75 -8.98 -11.96
N SER A 209 -3.59 -8.75 -12.97
CA SER A 209 -5.02 -8.48 -12.76
C SER A 209 -5.72 -9.68 -12.11
N LYS A 210 -5.39 -10.89 -12.55
CA LYS A 210 -5.97 -12.10 -11.94
C LYS A 210 -5.61 -12.19 -10.46
N ALA A 211 -4.35 -11.97 -10.13
CA ALA A 211 -3.87 -12.00 -8.76
C ALA A 211 -4.55 -10.93 -7.88
N ALA A 212 -4.67 -9.70 -8.41
CA ALA A 212 -5.35 -8.62 -7.73
C ALA A 212 -6.83 -8.95 -7.44
N TYR A 213 -7.53 -9.52 -8.42
CA TYR A 213 -8.94 -9.87 -8.26
C TYR A 213 -9.16 -11.01 -7.27
N GLU A 214 -8.32 -12.07 -7.33
CA GLU A 214 -8.38 -13.20 -6.40
C GLU A 214 -8.13 -12.79 -4.95
N ARG A 215 -7.28 -11.78 -4.76
CA ARG A 215 -6.95 -11.26 -3.43
C ARG A 215 -8.00 -10.31 -2.90
N ARG A 216 -8.51 -9.43 -3.75
CA ARG A 216 -9.36 -8.30 -3.36
C ARG A 216 -10.84 -8.64 -3.28
N PHE A 217 -11.38 -9.36 -4.26
CA PHE A 217 -12.83 -9.52 -4.38
C PHE A 217 -13.32 -10.81 -3.74
N ILE A 218 -14.13 -10.69 -2.69
CA ILE A 218 -14.70 -11.85 -1.98
C ILE A 218 -15.52 -12.78 -2.92
N ASN A 219 -16.04 -12.25 -4.01
CA ASN A 219 -16.90 -12.98 -4.94
C ASN A 219 -16.28 -13.21 -6.33
N PHE A 220 -14.98 -13.00 -6.52
CA PHE A 220 -14.33 -13.18 -7.83
C PHE A 220 -14.44 -14.61 -8.35
N ALA A 221 -14.26 -15.62 -7.51
CA ALA A 221 -14.36 -17.02 -7.90
C ALA A 221 -15.74 -17.42 -8.48
N ASN A 222 -16.78 -16.62 -8.23
CA ASN A 222 -18.13 -16.85 -8.72
C ASN A 222 -18.42 -16.16 -10.07
N GLN A 223 -17.49 -15.34 -10.59
CA GLN A 223 -17.69 -14.53 -11.79
C GLN A 223 -17.50 -15.30 -13.10
N SER A 224 -16.89 -16.47 -13.07
CA SER A 224 -16.65 -17.27 -14.28
C SER A 224 -17.02 -18.73 -14.13
N LYS A 225 -17.65 -19.27 -15.20
CA LYS A 225 -17.86 -20.73 -15.35
C LYS A 225 -16.68 -21.43 -16.03
N TYR A 226 -15.65 -20.67 -16.45
CA TYR A 226 -14.51 -21.14 -17.23
C TYR A 226 -13.22 -20.62 -16.61
N ASP A 227 -12.14 -21.40 -16.76
CA ASP A 227 -10.80 -20.93 -16.43
C ASP A 227 -10.40 -19.80 -17.42
N PHE A 228 -9.93 -18.69 -16.87
CA PHE A 228 -9.43 -17.60 -17.69
C PHE A 228 -8.10 -17.98 -18.32
N LEU A 229 -7.93 -17.63 -19.60
CA LEU A 229 -6.60 -17.64 -20.23
C LEU A 229 -5.79 -16.49 -19.65
N VAL A 230 -4.66 -16.80 -19.04
CA VAL A 230 -3.76 -15.84 -18.41
C VAL A 230 -2.58 -15.59 -19.33
N ASP A 231 -2.21 -14.32 -19.49
CA ASP A 231 -1.08 -13.88 -20.29
C ASP A 231 -0.18 -12.91 -19.48
N GLU A 232 1.06 -12.63 -19.96
CA GLU A 232 2.03 -11.80 -19.23
C GLU A 232 1.70 -10.30 -19.29
N GLY A 233 0.77 -9.89 -20.15
CA GLY A 233 0.42 -8.49 -20.39
C GLY A 233 1.41 -7.76 -21.30
N GLU A 234 0.98 -6.62 -21.84
CA GLU A 234 1.77 -5.74 -22.71
C GLU A 234 2.35 -4.56 -21.92
N MET A 235 3.52 -4.08 -22.38
CA MET A 235 4.18 -2.91 -21.80
C MET A 235 4.28 -1.79 -22.84
N LEU A 236 3.93 -0.58 -22.43
CA LEU A 236 4.24 0.65 -23.13
C LEU A 236 5.35 1.40 -22.39
N ILE A 237 6.39 1.80 -23.10
CA ILE A 237 7.45 2.67 -22.59
C ILE A 237 7.31 4.03 -23.26
N ILE A 238 7.08 5.09 -22.47
CA ILE A 238 7.14 6.48 -22.92
C ILE A 238 8.47 7.06 -22.48
N CYS A 239 9.33 7.38 -23.46
CA CYS A 239 10.71 7.72 -23.21
C CYS A 239 11.04 9.12 -23.75
N VAL A 240 11.77 9.92 -23.00
CA VAL A 240 12.39 11.12 -23.55
C VAL A 240 13.32 10.73 -24.71
N ASP A 241 13.13 11.36 -25.87
CA ASP A 241 13.67 10.89 -27.15
C ASP A 241 15.19 10.66 -27.13
N GLU A 242 15.93 11.48 -26.40
CA GLU A 242 17.39 11.37 -26.29
C GLU A 242 17.89 10.12 -25.54
N TYR A 243 17.03 9.42 -24.80
CA TYR A 243 17.38 8.22 -24.03
C TYR A 243 16.92 6.91 -24.71
N MET A 244 16.17 6.96 -25.82
CA MET A 244 15.58 5.79 -26.46
C MET A 244 16.61 4.71 -26.81
N ASP A 245 17.78 5.09 -27.34
CA ASP A 245 18.85 4.15 -27.66
C ASP A 245 19.37 3.41 -26.41
N ALA A 246 19.43 4.09 -25.26
CA ALA A 246 19.86 3.50 -24.00
C ALA A 246 18.81 2.55 -23.40
N ILE A 247 17.53 2.76 -23.72
CA ILE A 247 16.40 1.92 -23.26
C ILE A 247 16.15 0.74 -24.20
N GLN A 248 16.60 0.77 -25.44
CA GLN A 248 16.38 -0.28 -26.43
C GLN A 248 16.72 -1.71 -25.94
N PRO A 249 17.83 -1.96 -25.19
CA PRO A 249 18.13 -3.27 -24.66
C PRO A 249 17.05 -3.83 -23.70
N LEU A 250 16.37 -2.96 -22.95
CA LEU A 250 15.24 -3.34 -22.09
C LEU A 250 14.03 -3.76 -22.95
N VAL A 251 13.71 -3.00 -23.99
CA VAL A 251 12.63 -3.34 -24.94
C VAL A 251 12.87 -4.72 -25.55
N GLU A 252 14.10 -4.97 -26.03
CA GLU A 252 14.48 -6.27 -26.62
C GLU A 252 14.33 -7.41 -25.62
N TRP A 253 14.81 -7.21 -24.40
CA TRP A 253 14.69 -8.22 -23.34
C TRP A 253 13.24 -8.52 -22.99
N LYS A 254 12.41 -7.50 -22.79
CA LYS A 254 10.99 -7.69 -22.48
C LYS A 254 10.27 -8.47 -23.59
N ASN A 255 10.51 -8.13 -24.84
CA ASN A 255 9.94 -8.87 -25.97
C ASN A 255 10.41 -10.34 -26.03
N ILE A 256 11.71 -10.61 -25.83
CA ILE A 256 12.26 -11.98 -25.82
C ILE A 256 11.72 -12.80 -24.66
N SER A 257 11.54 -12.16 -23.50
CA SER A 257 11.01 -12.80 -22.28
C SER A 257 9.49 -13.05 -22.31
N GLY A 258 8.79 -12.69 -23.39
CA GLY A 258 7.37 -12.97 -23.59
C GLY A 258 6.43 -11.84 -23.19
N ARG A 259 6.95 -10.64 -22.89
CA ARG A 259 6.16 -9.45 -22.63
C ARG A 259 6.24 -8.50 -23.83
N PRO A 260 5.22 -8.46 -24.71
CA PRO A 260 5.18 -7.52 -25.82
C PRO A 260 5.39 -6.10 -25.33
N THR A 261 6.39 -5.43 -25.88
CA THR A 261 6.80 -4.09 -25.40
C THR A 261 6.97 -3.15 -26.58
N THR A 262 6.28 -2.02 -26.52
CA THR A 262 6.38 -0.90 -27.47
C THR A 262 7.03 0.28 -26.75
N MET A 263 7.92 1.00 -27.45
CA MET A 263 8.53 2.23 -26.95
C MET A 263 8.20 3.38 -27.90
N VAL A 264 7.78 4.52 -27.33
CA VAL A 264 7.47 5.76 -28.05
C VAL A 264 8.18 6.96 -27.43
N GLY A 265 8.50 7.95 -28.23
CA GLY A 265 9.13 9.18 -27.77
C GLY A 265 8.15 10.18 -27.15
N VAL A 266 8.61 10.99 -26.19
CA VAL A 266 7.81 12.10 -25.63
C VAL A 266 7.43 13.11 -26.71
N SER A 267 8.22 13.27 -27.77
CA SER A 267 7.88 14.09 -28.93
C SER A 267 6.58 13.64 -29.64
N GLU A 268 6.22 12.35 -29.54
CA GLU A 268 4.97 11.79 -30.10
C GLU A 268 3.81 11.91 -29.12
N THR A 269 4.02 11.59 -27.85
CA THR A 269 2.95 11.53 -26.84
C THR A 269 2.63 12.89 -26.22
N GLY A 270 3.59 13.82 -26.22
CA GLY A 270 3.55 15.01 -25.37
C GLY A 270 3.66 14.66 -23.89
N THR A 271 3.28 15.61 -23.03
CA THR A 271 3.27 15.47 -21.57
C THR A 271 1.90 15.84 -20.99
N ASN A 272 1.65 15.55 -19.73
CA ASN A 272 0.41 15.88 -19.01
C ASN A 272 -0.86 15.38 -19.76
N ASP A 273 -1.82 16.24 -20.06
CA ASP A 273 -3.10 15.86 -20.70
C ASP A 273 -2.91 15.20 -22.08
N ALA A 274 -1.89 15.60 -22.83
CA ALA A 274 -1.59 14.99 -24.12
C ALA A 274 -1.13 13.55 -23.95
N MET A 275 -0.22 13.30 -23.00
CA MET A 275 0.23 11.96 -22.64
C MET A 275 -0.91 11.12 -22.08
N LYS A 276 -1.73 11.69 -21.18
CA LYS A 276 -2.93 11.00 -20.66
C LYS A 276 -3.86 10.55 -21.78
N THR A 277 -4.09 11.42 -22.75
CA THR A 277 -4.91 11.11 -23.94
C THR A 277 -4.29 9.99 -24.78
N TYR A 278 -2.96 10.02 -24.97
CA TYR A 278 -2.24 8.98 -25.69
C TYR A 278 -2.38 7.62 -25.00
N VAL A 279 -2.11 7.58 -23.68
CA VAL A 279 -2.22 6.36 -22.87
C VAL A 279 -3.65 5.81 -22.88
N GLN A 280 -4.66 6.69 -22.78
CA GLN A 280 -6.07 6.29 -22.87
C GLN A 280 -6.41 5.64 -24.21
N ASN A 281 -5.94 6.22 -25.33
CA ASN A 281 -6.16 5.67 -26.66
C ASN A 281 -5.45 4.32 -26.81
N TYR A 282 -4.21 4.24 -26.34
CA TYR A 282 -3.43 2.99 -26.34
C TYR A 282 -4.15 1.90 -25.54
N TYR A 283 -4.67 2.22 -24.36
CA TYR A 283 -5.47 1.31 -23.54
C TYR A 283 -6.72 0.78 -24.26
N ASN A 284 -7.41 1.66 -24.98
CA ASN A 284 -8.62 1.28 -25.73
C ASN A 284 -8.32 0.35 -26.92
N GLU A 285 -7.14 0.50 -27.55
CA GLU A 285 -6.71 -0.27 -28.71
C GLU A 285 -5.98 -1.56 -28.34
N HIS A 286 -5.37 -1.65 -27.13
CA HIS A 286 -4.54 -2.75 -26.65
C HIS A 286 -5.16 -3.43 -25.42
N PRO A 287 -6.02 -4.44 -25.60
CA PRO A 287 -6.72 -5.10 -24.49
C PRO A 287 -5.79 -5.71 -23.41
N ASN A 288 -4.57 -6.08 -23.80
CA ASN A 288 -3.58 -6.68 -22.89
C ASN A 288 -2.62 -5.65 -22.28
N PHE A 289 -2.77 -4.36 -22.55
CA PHE A 289 -1.93 -3.31 -21.97
C PHE A 289 -2.02 -3.32 -20.45
N THR A 290 -0.89 -3.55 -19.81
CA THR A 290 -0.79 -3.81 -18.35
C THR A 290 0.25 -2.95 -17.66
N TYR A 291 1.35 -2.61 -18.35
CA TYR A 291 2.48 -1.89 -17.74
C TYR A 291 2.80 -0.64 -18.53
N LEU A 292 2.89 0.49 -17.84
CA LEU A 292 3.39 1.77 -18.36
C LEU A 292 4.70 2.11 -17.67
N LEU A 293 5.77 2.28 -18.44
CA LEU A 293 7.06 2.75 -17.93
C LEU A 293 7.37 4.13 -18.48
N LEU A 294 7.51 5.11 -17.61
CA LEU A 294 7.91 6.48 -17.91
C LEU A 294 9.42 6.62 -17.79
N VAL A 295 10.10 7.14 -18.81
CA VAL A 295 11.56 7.32 -18.79
C VAL A 295 11.90 8.78 -19.04
N GLY A 296 12.37 9.44 -17.97
CA GLY A 296 12.71 10.87 -17.97
C GLY A 296 12.62 11.46 -16.57
N GLU A 297 13.28 12.60 -16.37
CA GLU A 297 13.23 13.35 -15.12
C GLU A 297 12.04 14.33 -15.09
N TYR A 298 11.87 15.00 -13.95
CA TYR A 298 10.79 15.96 -13.71
C TYR A 298 10.68 17.07 -14.77
N ASN A 299 11.83 17.61 -15.25
CA ASN A 299 11.83 18.77 -16.16
C ASN A 299 11.35 18.42 -17.57
N ASN A 300 11.58 17.21 -18.05
CA ASN A 300 11.25 16.79 -19.42
C ASN A 300 10.08 15.80 -19.49
N LEU A 301 9.75 15.15 -18.37
CA LEU A 301 8.60 14.24 -18.24
C LEU A 301 7.95 14.41 -16.86
N PRO A 302 7.28 15.55 -16.57
CA PRO A 302 6.70 15.81 -15.25
C PRO A 302 5.59 14.81 -14.91
N PRO A 303 5.47 14.39 -13.64
CA PRO A 303 4.29 13.68 -13.17
C PRO A 303 3.05 14.58 -13.28
N TYR A 304 1.87 13.98 -13.39
CA TYR A 304 0.63 14.74 -13.46
C TYR A 304 0.33 15.49 -12.16
N THR A 305 -0.15 16.72 -12.26
CA THR A 305 -0.52 17.51 -11.09
C THR A 305 -1.99 17.29 -10.75
N MET A 306 -2.28 16.46 -9.77
CA MET A 306 -3.64 16.17 -9.29
C MET A 306 -4.17 17.26 -8.35
N SER A 307 -3.29 17.82 -7.49
CA SER A 307 -3.58 18.92 -6.57
C SER A 307 -2.31 19.74 -6.34
N TYR A 308 -2.39 20.82 -5.57
CA TYR A 308 -1.23 21.68 -5.27
C TYR A 308 -0.07 20.94 -4.60
N SER A 309 -0.35 19.91 -3.82
CA SER A 309 0.64 19.15 -3.07
C SER A 309 0.87 17.72 -3.60
N VAL A 310 -0.04 17.20 -4.43
CA VAL A 310 0.03 15.83 -4.94
C VAL A 310 0.30 15.86 -6.44
N LYS A 311 1.44 15.29 -6.82
CA LYS A 311 1.77 14.97 -8.20
C LYS A 311 1.93 13.46 -8.30
N SER A 312 1.39 12.86 -9.35
CA SER A 312 1.25 11.42 -9.45
C SER A 312 1.55 10.92 -10.86
N ASP A 313 2.39 9.91 -10.94
CA ASP A 313 2.53 9.10 -12.15
C ASP A 313 1.37 8.10 -12.28
N ASN A 314 0.81 7.65 -11.16
CA ASN A 314 -0.31 6.69 -11.10
C ASN A 314 -1.54 7.19 -11.88
N TYR A 315 -1.73 8.52 -11.93
CA TYR A 315 -2.81 9.14 -12.70
C TYR A 315 -2.86 8.68 -14.17
N TYR A 316 -1.70 8.40 -14.77
CA TYR A 316 -1.67 7.91 -16.16
C TYR A 316 -2.20 6.47 -16.29
N GLY A 317 -2.26 5.72 -15.20
CA GLY A 317 -2.83 4.38 -15.14
C GLY A 317 -4.33 4.31 -14.82
N MET A 318 -4.94 5.41 -14.31
CA MET A 318 -6.36 5.51 -13.99
C MET A 318 -7.17 5.78 -15.25
N LEU A 319 -7.70 4.76 -15.92
CA LEU A 319 -8.21 4.85 -17.30
C LEU A 319 -9.71 4.53 -17.42
N GLU A 320 -10.32 4.02 -16.39
CA GLU A 320 -11.75 3.70 -16.29
C GLU A 320 -12.36 4.39 -15.07
N GLY A 321 -13.60 4.80 -15.15
CA GLY A 321 -14.30 5.38 -14.00
C GLY A 321 -13.87 6.80 -13.62
N ASP A 322 -14.32 7.22 -12.44
CA ASP A 322 -13.96 8.49 -11.78
C ASP A 322 -13.52 8.14 -10.35
N ASP A 323 -12.43 7.40 -10.26
CA ASP A 323 -11.87 6.88 -9.01
C ASP A 323 -10.33 6.85 -9.08
N TYR A 324 -9.67 6.27 -8.08
CA TYR A 324 -8.21 6.24 -7.96
C TYR A 324 -7.62 4.83 -8.19
N TYR A 325 -8.40 3.86 -8.64
CA TYR A 325 -7.88 2.52 -8.94
C TYR A 325 -7.29 2.48 -10.34
N GLU A 326 -6.06 2.00 -10.47
CA GLU A 326 -5.36 1.94 -11.75
C GLU A 326 -5.71 0.69 -12.55
N GLU A 327 -5.98 0.86 -13.83
CA GLU A 327 -6.10 -0.23 -14.79
C GLU A 327 -4.76 -0.72 -15.31
N VAL A 328 -3.72 0.11 -15.22
CA VAL A 328 -2.37 -0.12 -15.74
C VAL A 328 -1.35 0.23 -14.69
N LEU A 329 -0.42 -0.68 -14.46
CA LEU A 329 0.67 -0.51 -13.49
C LEU A 329 1.69 0.49 -14.02
N VAL A 330 1.89 1.59 -13.31
CA VAL A 330 2.79 2.67 -13.73
C VAL A 330 4.08 2.64 -12.93
N GLY A 331 5.21 2.81 -13.62
CA GLY A 331 6.52 2.98 -13.00
C GLY A 331 7.35 4.02 -13.74
N ARG A 332 8.42 4.51 -13.08
CA ARG A 332 9.32 5.51 -13.64
C ARG A 332 10.77 5.12 -13.53
N LEU A 333 11.54 5.36 -14.59
CA LEU A 333 12.98 5.53 -14.52
C LEU A 333 13.28 7.04 -14.64
N SER A 334 13.63 7.67 -13.51
CA SER A 334 14.07 9.06 -13.51
C SER A 334 15.53 9.13 -13.94
N VAL A 335 15.78 9.59 -15.16
CA VAL A 335 17.10 9.60 -15.79
C VAL A 335 17.49 11.01 -16.24
N VAL A 336 18.76 11.37 -16.04
CA VAL A 336 19.33 12.69 -16.38
C VAL A 336 20.35 12.63 -17.52
N SER A 337 20.68 11.43 -17.99
CA SER A 337 21.60 11.22 -19.12
C SER A 337 21.44 9.82 -19.71
N SER A 338 21.93 9.62 -20.94
CA SER A 338 21.96 8.29 -21.58
C SER A 338 22.80 7.28 -20.78
N GLN A 339 23.85 7.72 -20.07
CA GLN A 339 24.65 6.84 -19.23
C GLN A 339 23.86 6.40 -18.00
N ASP A 340 23.10 7.30 -17.37
CA ASP A 340 22.23 6.99 -16.24
C ASP A 340 21.11 6.04 -16.68
N ALA A 341 20.47 6.28 -17.83
CA ALA A 341 19.51 5.37 -18.42
C ALA A 341 20.10 3.96 -18.61
N THR A 342 21.32 3.87 -19.18
CA THR A 342 22.04 2.60 -19.36
C THR A 342 22.28 1.89 -18.02
N ASN A 343 22.70 2.63 -16.99
CA ASN A 343 22.97 2.07 -15.67
C ASN A 343 21.69 1.48 -15.04
N GLN A 344 20.56 2.20 -15.13
CA GLN A 344 19.28 1.73 -14.59
C GLN A 344 18.75 0.53 -15.39
N VAL A 345 18.88 0.52 -16.71
CA VAL A 345 18.56 -0.64 -17.55
C VAL A 345 19.43 -1.85 -17.17
N ASN A 346 20.72 -1.67 -16.96
CA ASN A 346 21.63 -2.74 -16.55
C ASN A 346 21.23 -3.36 -15.21
N LYS A 347 20.75 -2.57 -14.23
CA LYS A 347 20.21 -3.08 -12.97
C LYS A 347 19.06 -4.05 -13.21
N ILE A 348 18.10 -3.66 -14.06
CA ILE A 348 16.92 -4.48 -14.39
C ILE A 348 17.34 -5.75 -15.14
N LEU A 349 18.19 -5.60 -16.18
CA LEU A 349 18.64 -6.73 -16.97
C LEU A 349 19.44 -7.74 -16.14
N TYR A 350 20.31 -7.26 -15.26
CA TYR A 350 21.03 -8.13 -14.34
C TYR A 350 20.05 -8.88 -13.43
N TYR A 351 19.12 -8.17 -12.80
CA TYR A 351 18.16 -8.75 -11.87
C TYR A 351 17.26 -9.81 -12.53
N GLU A 352 16.82 -9.56 -13.76
CA GLU A 352 15.89 -10.45 -14.45
C GLU A 352 16.57 -11.60 -15.23
N LYS A 353 17.86 -11.49 -15.56
CA LYS A 353 18.56 -12.44 -16.46
C LYS A 353 19.74 -13.16 -15.82
N GLU A 354 20.47 -12.47 -14.96
CA GLU A 354 21.83 -12.86 -14.58
C GLU A 354 21.99 -13.15 -13.09
N ILE A 355 20.93 -12.94 -12.31
CA ILE A 355 20.99 -13.16 -10.87
C ILE A 355 21.25 -14.63 -10.57
N ASP A 356 22.23 -14.89 -9.71
CA ASP A 356 22.51 -16.24 -9.23
C ASP A 356 21.44 -16.63 -8.18
N GLU A 357 20.56 -17.57 -8.53
CA GLU A 357 19.50 -18.06 -7.65
C GLU A 357 20.01 -18.70 -6.35
N THR A 358 21.29 -19.02 -6.27
CA THR A 358 21.95 -19.51 -5.05
C THR A 358 22.56 -18.40 -4.20
N ALA A 359 22.45 -17.15 -4.63
CA ALA A 359 23.03 -16.01 -3.91
C ALA A 359 22.33 -15.78 -2.56
N THR A 360 23.09 -15.83 -1.49
CA THR A 360 22.55 -15.77 -0.11
C THR A 360 21.93 -14.43 0.25
N TRP A 361 22.30 -13.34 -0.44
CA TRP A 361 21.71 -12.03 -0.19
C TRP A 361 20.24 -11.93 -0.58
N LEU A 362 19.74 -12.84 -1.45
CA LEU A 362 18.32 -12.93 -1.82
C LEU A 362 17.43 -13.31 -0.63
N SER A 363 17.97 -14.01 0.36
CA SER A 363 17.24 -14.37 1.58
C SER A 363 17.46 -13.39 2.75
N ARG A 364 18.01 -12.20 2.47
CA ARG A 364 18.23 -11.14 3.45
C ARG A 364 17.26 -9.98 3.23
N ALA A 365 16.86 -9.34 4.33
CA ALA A 365 16.10 -8.10 4.33
C ALA A 365 16.78 -7.05 5.21
N VAL A 366 16.40 -5.79 5.04
CA VAL A 366 16.78 -4.68 5.91
C VAL A 366 15.52 -3.97 6.39
N GLY A 367 15.39 -3.76 7.69
CA GLY A 367 14.33 -2.99 8.32
C GLY A 367 14.89 -1.77 9.04
N VAL A 368 14.33 -0.61 8.76
CA VAL A 368 14.78 0.67 9.32
C VAL A 368 13.59 1.41 9.91
N ALA A 369 13.65 1.76 11.20
CA ALA A 369 12.53 2.38 11.93
C ALA A 369 13.03 3.21 13.13
N ALA A 370 12.11 3.81 13.88
CA ALA A 370 12.43 4.51 15.12
C ALA A 370 11.45 4.14 16.26
N ASP A 371 11.78 4.54 17.49
CA ASP A 371 10.86 4.46 18.65
C ASP A 371 9.96 5.71 18.66
N GLU A 372 9.19 5.86 17.61
CA GLU A 372 8.23 6.96 17.41
C GLU A 372 7.01 6.41 16.70
N GLY A 373 5.91 7.15 16.73
CA GLY A 373 4.77 6.88 15.88
C GLY A 373 3.47 6.67 16.61
N ALA A 374 2.46 6.55 15.79
CA ALA A 374 1.15 6.03 16.12
C ALA A 374 0.78 5.10 14.97
N GLY A 375 1.31 3.90 15.01
CA GLY A 375 0.95 2.84 14.08
C GLY A 375 -0.53 2.52 14.14
N HIS A 376 -1.01 1.71 13.23
CA HIS A 376 -2.44 1.39 13.12
C HIS A 376 -2.99 0.56 14.31
N TYR A 377 -2.09 0.05 15.16
CA TYR A 377 -2.43 -0.56 16.46
C TYR A 377 -1.97 0.31 17.63
N GLY A 378 -1.56 1.56 17.38
CA GLY A 378 -0.98 2.47 18.38
C GLY A 378 0.48 2.17 18.72
N GLU A 379 1.13 1.28 17.98
CA GLU A 379 2.52 0.87 18.18
C GLU A 379 3.52 1.88 17.59
N PRO A 380 4.77 1.94 18.13
CA PRO A 380 5.85 2.69 17.49
C PRO A 380 6.37 1.97 16.23
N ASP A 381 6.98 2.73 15.33
CA ASP A 381 7.45 2.27 14.02
C ASP A 381 8.36 1.03 14.08
N TYR A 382 9.21 0.90 15.11
CA TYR A 382 10.07 -0.29 15.24
C TYR A 382 9.30 -1.56 15.57
N VAL A 383 8.19 -1.46 16.31
CA VAL A 383 7.31 -2.61 16.60
C VAL A 383 6.56 -3.02 15.34
N HIS A 384 6.06 -2.04 14.56
CA HIS A 384 5.50 -2.30 13.24
C HIS A 384 6.52 -3.00 12.33
N MET A 385 7.78 -2.53 12.32
CA MET A 385 8.85 -3.16 11.54
C MET A 385 9.16 -4.60 12.02
N ASP A 386 8.97 -4.90 13.31
CA ASP A 386 9.06 -6.27 13.82
C ASP A 386 7.93 -7.17 13.27
N TYR A 387 6.71 -6.65 13.10
CA TYR A 387 5.62 -7.40 12.44
C TYR A 387 5.94 -7.68 10.97
N ILE A 388 6.50 -6.70 10.25
CA ILE A 388 6.98 -6.90 8.87
C ILE A 388 8.08 -7.97 8.83
N ARG A 389 9.07 -7.92 9.74
CA ARG A 389 10.10 -8.96 9.85
C ARG A 389 9.48 -10.33 10.03
N ASP A 390 8.55 -10.47 10.96
CA ASP A 390 7.92 -11.75 11.25
C ASP A 390 7.14 -12.27 10.04
N THR A 391 6.49 -11.40 9.28
CA THR A 391 5.84 -11.73 7.99
C THR A 391 6.86 -12.23 6.96
N LEU A 392 7.93 -11.49 6.73
CA LEU A 392 8.97 -11.86 5.77
C LEU A 392 9.68 -13.17 6.11
N MET A 393 9.94 -13.43 7.39
CA MET A 393 10.62 -14.64 7.85
C MET A 393 9.75 -15.91 7.76
N HIS A 394 8.47 -15.80 7.47
CA HIS A 394 7.64 -16.97 7.17
C HIS A 394 7.92 -17.55 5.78
N TYR A 395 8.53 -16.79 4.87
CA TYR A 395 8.78 -17.25 3.51
C TYR A 395 10.07 -16.65 2.93
N THR A 396 11.02 -17.51 2.60
CA THR A 396 12.30 -17.24 1.92
C THR A 396 13.29 -16.31 2.62
N ILE A 397 12.86 -15.31 3.37
CA ILE A 397 13.76 -14.46 4.15
C ILE A 397 14.20 -15.19 5.41
N THR A 398 15.50 -15.31 5.61
CA THR A 398 16.10 -16.03 6.75
C THR A 398 16.83 -15.10 7.72
N GLU A 399 17.08 -13.86 7.31
CA GLU A 399 17.77 -12.85 8.10
C GLU A 399 17.22 -11.45 7.75
N MET A 400 16.99 -10.63 8.77
CA MET A 400 16.67 -9.21 8.61
C MET A 400 17.54 -8.35 9.52
N SER A 401 18.37 -7.50 8.93
CA SER A 401 19.12 -6.48 9.67
C SER A 401 18.17 -5.39 10.16
N GLN A 402 18.26 -5.04 11.44
CA GLN A 402 17.36 -4.11 12.11
C GLN A 402 18.11 -2.84 12.53
N HIS A 403 17.70 -1.70 12.00
CA HIS A 403 18.26 -0.38 12.28
C HIS A 403 17.20 0.51 12.91
N TYR A 404 17.12 0.50 14.25
CA TYR A 404 16.06 1.17 15.00
C TYR A 404 16.62 2.34 15.82
N ALA A 405 16.32 3.58 15.42
CA ALA A 405 16.69 4.77 16.20
C ALA A 405 16.01 4.72 17.58
N TYR A 406 16.74 5.18 18.59
CA TYR A 406 16.37 5.15 20.00
C TYR A 406 16.21 3.74 20.62
N VAL A 407 16.36 2.68 19.84
CA VAL A 407 16.36 1.29 20.30
C VAL A 407 17.78 0.71 20.27
N ASN A 408 18.37 0.56 19.08
CA ASN A 408 19.74 0.08 18.90
C ASN A 408 20.69 1.14 18.34
N ASN A 409 20.17 2.35 18.07
CA ASN A 409 20.90 3.55 17.67
C ASN A 409 21.92 3.30 16.55
N PRO A 410 21.46 2.91 15.35
CA PRO A 410 22.34 2.63 14.21
C PRO A 410 23.07 3.90 13.75
N THR A 411 24.20 3.70 13.13
CA THR A 411 24.91 4.76 12.39
C THR A 411 24.75 4.53 10.89
N ALA A 412 24.98 5.57 10.07
CA ALA A 412 25.00 5.42 8.63
C ALA A 412 26.03 4.36 8.16
N ALA A 413 27.17 4.25 8.85
CA ALA A 413 28.19 3.23 8.56
C ALA A 413 27.68 1.80 8.81
N ASN A 414 26.86 1.57 9.85
CA ASN A 414 26.23 0.28 10.07
C ASN A 414 25.27 -0.06 8.91
N MET A 415 24.44 0.90 8.50
CA MET A 415 23.52 0.73 7.39
C MET A 415 24.25 0.46 6.06
N ILE A 416 25.31 1.23 5.75
CA ILE A 416 26.17 0.98 4.57
C ILE A 416 26.72 -0.46 4.59
N THR A 417 27.17 -0.94 5.75
CA THR A 417 27.71 -2.31 5.87
C THR A 417 26.66 -3.34 5.47
N ASP A 418 25.42 -3.22 5.98
CA ASP A 418 24.34 -4.17 5.70
C ASP A 418 23.84 -4.05 4.26
N PHE A 419 23.71 -2.83 3.71
CA PHE A 419 23.37 -2.66 2.30
C PHE A 419 24.44 -3.23 1.37
N ASN A 420 25.73 -3.06 1.68
CA ASN A 420 26.81 -3.65 0.88
C ASN A 420 26.87 -5.19 0.98
N ALA A 421 26.38 -5.78 2.07
CA ALA A 421 26.20 -7.21 2.15
C ALA A 421 25.08 -7.71 1.21
N GLY A 422 24.14 -6.84 0.85
CA GLY A 422 23.00 -7.09 -0.03
C GLY A 422 21.75 -7.52 0.73
N ALA A 423 20.59 -7.13 0.21
CA ALA A 423 19.27 -7.52 0.69
C ALA A 423 18.30 -7.55 -0.49
N SER A 424 17.36 -8.48 -0.51
CA SER A 424 16.32 -8.55 -1.55
C SER A 424 15.25 -7.48 -1.35
N VAL A 425 14.92 -7.18 -0.09
CA VAL A 425 13.90 -6.19 0.27
C VAL A 425 14.37 -5.30 1.41
N THR A 426 14.03 -4.03 1.32
CA THR A 426 14.27 -3.03 2.37
C THR A 426 12.96 -2.34 2.71
N ASN A 427 12.60 -2.35 3.98
CA ASN A 427 11.46 -1.62 4.52
C ASN A 427 11.95 -0.46 5.39
N TYR A 428 11.39 0.71 5.17
CA TYR A 428 11.61 1.90 6.00
C TYR A 428 10.28 2.43 6.52
N THR A 429 10.24 2.77 7.81
CA THR A 429 9.06 3.42 8.41
C THR A 429 9.54 4.42 9.46
N ASN A 430 9.53 5.69 9.13
CA ASN A 430 9.77 6.85 10.01
C ASN A 430 9.81 8.15 9.19
N HIS A 431 10.34 9.24 9.78
CA HIS A 431 10.50 10.54 9.12
C HIS A 431 11.45 10.50 7.94
N GLY A 432 11.16 11.31 6.92
CA GLY A 432 12.00 11.52 5.75
C GLY A 432 12.05 12.97 5.29
N SER A 433 13.01 13.24 4.43
CA SER A 433 13.21 14.49 3.71
C SER A 433 13.45 14.21 2.23
N PRO A 434 13.44 15.22 1.34
CA PRO A 434 13.71 14.97 -0.07
C PRO A 434 15.03 14.26 -0.35
N ASP A 435 16.02 14.35 0.53
CA ASP A 435 17.38 13.83 0.35
C ASP A 435 17.78 12.73 1.35
N GLY A 436 16.84 12.18 2.14
CA GLY A 436 17.22 11.12 3.06
C GLY A 436 16.18 10.66 4.07
N TRP A 437 16.58 9.66 4.83
CA TRP A 437 15.89 9.12 5.99
C TRP A 437 16.39 9.76 7.29
N ALA A 438 15.50 10.02 8.24
CA ALA A 438 15.87 10.57 9.54
C ALA A 438 16.70 9.60 10.39
N VAL A 439 16.41 8.30 10.29
CA VAL A 439 17.18 7.27 11.00
C VAL A 439 18.63 7.30 10.53
N ALA A 440 19.55 7.45 11.49
CA ALA A 440 20.99 7.59 11.26
C ALA A 440 21.39 8.78 10.35
N ASN A 441 20.48 9.70 10.03
CA ASN A 441 20.63 10.74 9.00
C ASN A 441 21.15 10.16 7.68
N PHE A 442 20.60 9.03 7.25
CA PHE A 442 21.01 8.34 6.04
C PHE A 442 20.51 9.07 4.80
N SER A 443 21.41 9.61 4.00
CA SER A 443 21.13 10.57 2.92
C SER A 443 21.70 10.13 1.58
N ASN A 444 21.40 10.89 0.50
CA ASN A 444 21.98 10.72 -0.83
C ASN A 444 23.50 10.49 -0.79
N THR A 445 24.22 11.25 0.03
CA THR A 445 25.68 11.07 0.20
C THR A 445 26.05 9.65 0.63
N HIS A 446 25.26 9.02 1.49
CA HIS A 446 25.51 7.66 1.95
C HIS A 446 25.11 6.62 0.91
N VAL A 447 24.03 6.88 0.15
CA VAL A 447 23.62 6.02 -0.97
C VAL A 447 24.70 5.97 -2.04
N HIS A 448 25.30 7.12 -2.39
CA HIS A 448 26.41 7.18 -3.36
C HIS A 448 27.72 6.53 -2.87
N GLN A 449 27.83 6.20 -1.58
CA GLN A 449 28.97 5.44 -1.04
C GLN A 449 28.78 3.92 -1.10
N LEU A 450 27.61 3.44 -1.54
CA LEU A 450 27.33 2.02 -1.59
C LEU A 450 28.20 1.30 -2.63
N THR A 451 28.62 0.10 -2.26
CA THR A 451 29.40 -0.82 -3.09
C THR A 451 28.71 -2.19 -3.20
N ASN A 452 27.39 -2.19 -3.17
CA ASN A 452 26.54 -3.38 -3.28
C ASN A 452 26.35 -3.79 -4.76
N ASP A 453 27.43 -3.82 -5.52
CA ASP A 453 27.41 -4.20 -6.92
C ASP A 453 26.58 -5.46 -7.13
N GLN A 454 25.54 -5.38 -7.98
CA GLN A 454 24.64 -6.49 -8.32
C GLN A 454 23.83 -7.10 -7.17
N LYS A 455 23.86 -6.53 -5.95
CA LYS A 455 23.05 -6.98 -4.80
C LYS A 455 21.97 -5.95 -4.48
N LEU A 456 21.07 -5.75 -5.44
CA LEU A 456 20.16 -4.62 -5.49
C LEU A 456 18.83 -4.93 -4.80
N SER A 457 18.44 -4.09 -3.83
CA SER A 457 17.22 -4.24 -3.07
C SER A 457 15.99 -3.64 -3.79
N PHE A 458 14.80 -4.16 -3.48
CA PHE A 458 13.55 -3.40 -3.61
C PHE A 458 13.31 -2.62 -2.32
N ILE A 459 12.87 -1.37 -2.42
CA ILE A 459 12.70 -0.48 -1.26
C ILE A 459 11.25 -0.02 -1.17
N TRP A 460 10.62 -0.21 -0.02
CA TRP A 460 9.36 0.42 0.35
C TRP A 460 9.60 1.43 1.47
N SER A 461 9.47 2.71 1.13
CA SER A 461 9.80 3.83 2.03
C SER A 461 8.54 4.54 2.50
N VAL A 462 8.06 4.18 3.68
CA VAL A 462 7.04 4.94 4.40
C VAL A 462 7.72 6.14 5.07
N ALA A 463 7.88 7.22 4.30
CA ALA A 463 8.60 8.42 4.69
C ALA A 463 8.13 9.63 3.89
N CYS A 464 8.23 10.82 4.49
CA CYS A 464 7.87 12.08 3.82
C CYS A 464 8.86 12.44 2.72
N ASN A 465 8.36 12.88 1.57
CA ASN A 465 9.07 13.60 0.50
C ASN A 465 10.25 12.87 -0.15
N ASN A 466 10.50 11.61 0.14
CA ASN A 466 11.65 10.87 -0.41
C ASN A 466 11.59 10.70 -1.95
N GLY A 467 10.40 10.80 -2.55
CA GLY A 467 10.16 10.74 -4.00
C GLY A 467 9.86 12.09 -4.63
N GLN A 468 10.21 13.21 -4.02
CA GLN A 468 9.92 14.56 -4.50
C GLN A 468 10.82 14.92 -5.69
N LEU A 469 10.43 14.53 -6.90
CA LEU A 469 11.21 14.64 -8.14
C LEU A 469 11.54 16.08 -8.58
N ASP A 470 10.88 17.11 -8.04
CA ASP A 470 11.24 18.51 -8.30
C ASP A 470 12.37 19.03 -7.37
N TYR A 471 12.89 18.18 -6.52
CA TYR A 471 14.14 18.41 -5.78
C TYR A 471 15.36 18.14 -6.69
N GLN A 472 16.51 18.71 -6.39
CA GLN A 472 17.70 18.60 -7.26
C GLN A 472 18.10 17.15 -7.57
N GLU A 473 18.08 16.28 -6.57
CA GLU A 473 18.16 14.82 -6.64
C GLU A 473 17.43 14.29 -5.41
N CYS A 474 16.24 13.75 -5.59
CA CYS A 474 15.53 13.19 -4.44
C CYS A 474 16.13 11.85 -4.02
N PHE A 475 15.76 11.41 -2.82
CA PHE A 475 16.32 10.19 -2.24
C PHE A 475 16.02 8.95 -3.07
N ALA A 476 14.83 8.85 -3.66
CA ALA A 476 14.48 7.80 -4.62
C ALA A 476 15.45 7.78 -5.82
N GLU A 477 15.72 8.94 -6.40
CA GLU A 477 16.64 9.08 -7.54
C GLU A 477 18.07 8.68 -7.18
N ALA A 478 18.55 9.05 -5.97
CA ALA A 478 19.86 8.64 -5.50
C ALA A 478 20.00 7.10 -5.47
N TRP A 479 19.00 6.38 -4.94
CA TRP A 479 18.98 4.92 -4.93
C TRP A 479 18.99 4.31 -6.33
N MET A 480 18.25 4.90 -7.26
CA MET A 480 18.15 4.40 -8.64
C MET A 480 19.39 4.72 -9.47
N ARG A 481 20.05 5.89 -9.23
CA ARG A 481 21.19 6.39 -10.02
C ARG A 481 22.54 5.95 -9.49
N ALA A 482 22.63 5.46 -8.25
CA ALA A 482 23.89 5.13 -7.60
C ALA A 482 24.74 4.16 -8.42
N THR A 483 26.05 4.43 -8.44
CA THR A 483 27.09 3.60 -9.02
C THR A 483 28.29 3.53 -8.07
N ASN A 484 29.02 2.44 -8.11
CA ASN A 484 30.27 2.27 -7.37
C ASN A 484 31.36 3.18 -7.97
N GLU A 485 31.84 4.14 -7.22
CA GLU A 485 32.84 5.09 -7.69
C GLU A 485 34.15 4.44 -8.19
N ALA A 486 34.50 3.26 -7.65
CA ALA A 486 35.74 2.58 -8.00
C ALA A 486 35.60 1.72 -9.27
N THR A 487 34.43 1.15 -9.54
CA THR A 487 34.23 0.20 -10.65
C THR A 487 33.34 0.75 -11.75
N GLY A 488 32.49 1.73 -11.45
CA GLY A 488 31.43 2.23 -12.34
C GLY A 488 30.22 1.32 -12.41
N GLU A 489 30.21 0.20 -11.67
CA GLU A 489 29.07 -0.75 -11.64
C GLU A 489 27.85 -0.14 -10.94
N PRO A 490 26.64 -0.45 -11.38
CA PRO A 490 25.42 0.00 -10.73
C PRO A 490 25.29 -0.53 -9.29
N THR A 491 24.94 0.35 -8.35
CA THR A 491 24.69 0.05 -6.93
C THR A 491 23.34 0.59 -6.47
N GLY A 492 23.07 0.62 -5.19
CA GLY A 492 21.83 1.13 -4.62
C GLY A 492 20.70 0.13 -4.74
N ALA A 493 19.63 0.48 -5.44
CA ALA A 493 18.41 -0.32 -5.55
C ALA A 493 18.04 -0.63 -7.01
N VAL A 494 17.26 -1.70 -7.23
CA VAL A 494 16.68 -2.03 -8.54
C VAL A 494 15.31 -1.38 -8.74
N GLY A 495 14.63 -1.01 -7.65
CA GLY A 495 13.35 -0.31 -7.68
C GLY A 495 12.84 0.00 -6.28
N GLY A 496 11.79 0.78 -6.18
CA GLY A 496 11.16 1.08 -4.89
C GLY A 496 9.96 2.00 -5.01
N MET A 497 9.27 2.19 -3.88
CA MET A 497 8.20 3.17 -3.72
C MET A 497 8.61 4.23 -2.71
N PHE A 498 8.44 5.48 -3.11
CA PHE A 498 8.85 6.65 -2.34
C PHE A 498 7.82 7.76 -2.52
N SER A 499 7.45 8.43 -1.45
CA SER A 499 6.38 9.42 -1.49
C SER A 499 6.82 10.79 -2.00
N TRP A 500 5.97 11.38 -2.84
CA TRP A 500 6.08 12.77 -3.25
C TRP A 500 5.78 13.78 -2.11
N ILE A 501 4.87 13.43 -1.19
CA ILE A 501 4.36 14.34 -0.15
C ILE A 501 4.83 13.98 1.26
N SER A 502 4.47 14.84 2.20
CA SER A 502 4.54 14.51 3.63
C SER A 502 3.44 13.53 3.98
N GLN A 503 3.76 12.24 3.99
CA GLN A 503 2.81 11.17 4.25
C GLN A 503 2.14 11.27 5.63
N PRO A 504 0.90 10.80 5.77
CA PRO A 504 0.27 10.58 7.08
C PRO A 504 0.91 9.42 7.83
N TRP A 505 0.51 9.20 9.09
CA TRP A 505 1.09 8.14 9.91
C TRP A 505 0.61 6.74 9.51
N GLN A 506 -0.68 6.49 9.58
CA GLN A 506 -1.23 5.15 9.47
C GLN A 506 -1.45 4.66 8.02
N PRO A 507 -2.06 5.45 7.11
CA PRO A 507 -2.41 4.97 5.78
C PRO A 507 -1.28 4.28 5.01
N PRO A 508 -0.05 4.83 4.91
CA PRO A 508 1.02 4.17 4.17
C PRO A 508 1.51 2.87 4.83
N MET A 509 1.31 2.69 6.14
CA MET A 509 1.68 1.46 6.84
C MET A 509 0.80 0.27 6.41
N TYR A 510 -0.50 0.48 6.18
CA TYR A 510 -1.38 -0.56 5.62
C TYR A 510 -0.91 -1.01 4.24
N GLY A 511 -0.53 -0.06 3.38
CA GLY A 511 0.04 -0.39 2.07
C GLY A 511 1.34 -1.18 2.18
N GLN A 512 2.22 -0.79 3.08
CA GLN A 512 3.50 -1.48 3.33
C GLN A 512 3.28 -2.91 3.86
N ASP A 513 2.36 -3.11 4.79
CA ASP A 513 2.01 -4.44 5.29
C ASP A 513 1.49 -5.33 4.18
N GLU A 514 0.60 -4.81 3.35
CA GLU A 514 0.02 -5.53 2.23
C GLU A 514 1.08 -5.90 1.18
N MET A 515 2.01 -5.00 0.84
CA MET A 515 3.13 -5.30 -0.06
C MET A 515 3.97 -6.48 0.48
N ASN A 516 4.31 -6.47 1.77
CA ASN A 516 5.07 -7.55 2.39
C ASN A 516 4.26 -8.85 2.46
N ALA A 517 2.96 -8.78 2.71
CA ALA A 517 2.08 -9.93 2.70
C ALA A 517 1.98 -10.56 1.29
N ILE A 518 1.78 -9.75 0.24
CA ILE A 518 1.76 -10.21 -1.16
C ILE A 518 3.10 -10.87 -1.52
N LEU A 519 4.23 -10.24 -1.16
CA LEU A 519 5.56 -10.77 -1.46
C LEU A 519 5.78 -12.16 -0.88
N THR A 520 5.21 -12.45 0.29
CA THR A 520 5.38 -13.72 1.00
C THR A 520 4.31 -14.76 0.68
N GLU A 521 3.32 -14.44 -0.13
CA GLU A 521 2.35 -15.43 -0.62
C GLU A 521 2.98 -16.34 -1.67
N TRP A 522 3.06 -17.61 -1.33
CA TRP A 522 3.46 -18.62 -2.33
C TRP A 522 2.23 -19.27 -2.97
N ARG A 523 2.19 -19.24 -4.32
CA ARG A 523 1.23 -20.00 -5.13
C ARG A 523 1.99 -20.62 -6.31
N GLU A 524 1.68 -21.85 -6.67
CA GLU A 524 2.32 -22.55 -7.80
C GLU A 524 2.09 -21.75 -9.10
N GLY A 525 3.18 -21.45 -9.82
CA GLY A 525 3.16 -20.67 -11.06
C GLY A 525 2.96 -19.16 -10.90
N TYR A 526 2.97 -18.65 -9.67
CA TYR A 526 2.82 -17.24 -9.39
C TYR A 526 4.15 -16.49 -9.54
N LYS A 527 4.15 -15.43 -10.31
CA LYS A 527 5.28 -14.51 -10.44
C LYS A 527 4.88 -13.16 -9.89
N HIS A 528 5.68 -12.65 -8.97
CA HIS A 528 5.51 -11.29 -8.49
C HIS A 528 6.35 -10.34 -9.35
N THR A 529 5.74 -9.26 -9.83
CA THR A 529 6.50 -8.10 -10.33
C THR A 529 6.53 -7.02 -9.25
N LEU A 530 7.52 -6.12 -9.31
CA LEU A 530 7.58 -4.98 -8.40
C LEU A 530 6.29 -4.15 -8.50
N GLY A 531 5.84 -3.87 -9.73
CA GLY A 531 4.59 -3.12 -9.96
C GLY A 531 3.37 -3.84 -9.38
N GLY A 532 3.24 -5.16 -9.61
CA GLY A 532 2.13 -5.94 -9.09
C GLY A 532 2.07 -5.97 -7.57
N VAL A 533 3.20 -6.17 -6.89
CA VAL A 533 3.27 -6.12 -5.42
C VAL A 533 2.98 -4.71 -4.91
N SER A 534 3.68 -3.72 -5.44
CA SER A 534 3.64 -2.35 -4.92
C SER A 534 2.30 -1.67 -5.14
N LEU A 535 1.74 -1.73 -6.36
CA LEU A 535 0.47 -1.07 -6.64
C LEU A 535 -0.73 -1.79 -6.02
N ASN A 536 -0.73 -3.13 -5.95
CA ASN A 536 -1.79 -3.82 -5.22
C ASN A 536 -1.76 -3.49 -3.72
N GLY A 537 -0.57 -3.41 -3.11
CA GLY A 537 -0.43 -2.94 -1.74
C GLY A 537 -0.86 -1.48 -1.57
N ASN A 538 -0.51 -0.62 -2.54
CA ASN A 538 -0.91 0.79 -2.52
C ASN A 538 -2.42 0.97 -2.69
N MET A 539 -3.07 0.25 -3.62
CA MET A 539 -4.53 0.27 -3.77
C MET A 539 -5.26 -0.20 -2.51
N PHE A 540 -4.65 -1.07 -1.70
CA PHE A 540 -5.22 -1.49 -0.42
C PHE A 540 -5.41 -0.34 0.57
N VAL A 541 -4.59 0.72 0.46
CA VAL A 541 -4.77 1.95 1.24
C VAL A 541 -6.13 2.61 0.95
N LEU A 542 -6.60 2.58 -0.30
CA LEU A 542 -7.91 3.12 -0.67
C LEU A 542 -9.05 2.39 0.04
N ASP A 543 -8.91 1.07 0.22
CA ASP A 543 -9.92 0.27 0.91
C ASP A 543 -9.90 0.50 2.43
N MET A 544 -8.70 0.57 3.01
CA MET A 544 -8.51 0.64 4.46
C MET A 544 -8.68 2.04 5.03
N CYS A 545 -8.42 3.08 4.24
CA CYS A 545 -8.34 4.47 4.72
C CYS A 545 -9.15 5.44 3.86
N PRO A 546 -10.47 5.32 3.81
CA PRO A 546 -11.31 6.23 3.00
C PRO A 546 -11.15 7.71 3.41
N GLU A 547 -10.81 7.99 4.67
CA GLU A 547 -10.58 9.36 5.15
C GLU A 547 -9.26 9.97 4.62
N ASP A 548 -8.36 9.18 4.06
CA ASP A 548 -7.14 9.64 3.40
C ASP A 548 -7.43 10.29 2.03
N ALA A 549 -8.64 10.09 1.50
CA ALA A 549 -9.10 10.62 0.22
C ALA A 549 -8.11 10.37 -0.94
N GLY A 550 -7.36 9.28 -0.89
CA GLY A 550 -6.37 8.88 -1.89
C GLY A 550 -5.06 9.66 -1.87
N GLU A 551 -4.79 10.52 -0.88
CA GLU A 551 -3.54 11.29 -0.83
C GLU A 551 -2.31 10.38 -0.76
N THR A 552 -2.30 9.39 0.12
CA THR A 552 -1.20 8.43 0.25
C THR A 552 -1.01 7.65 -1.05
N HIS A 553 -2.09 7.08 -1.57
CA HIS A 553 -2.09 6.30 -2.80
C HIS A 553 -1.52 7.09 -3.98
N ASN A 554 -2.01 8.30 -4.21
CA ASN A 554 -1.62 9.13 -5.35
C ASN A 554 -0.20 9.71 -5.23
N SER A 555 0.38 9.73 -4.05
CA SER A 555 1.70 10.31 -3.79
C SER A 555 2.85 9.30 -3.84
N TRP A 556 2.54 8.04 -3.91
CA TRP A 556 3.52 6.93 -3.85
C TRP A 556 3.99 6.44 -5.20
#